data_f5a22e447d443607e1d83acceaaa0277
#
_entry.id   f5a22e447d443607e1d83acceaaa0277
#
_cell.length_a   1.000
_cell.length_b   1.000
_cell.length_c   1.000
_cell.angle_alpha   90.00
_cell.angle_beta   90.00
_cell.angle_gamma   90.00
#
_symmetry.space_group_name_H-M   'P 1'
#
loop_
_entity.id
_entity.type
_entity.pdbx_description
1 polymer ?
#
loop_
_entity_poly.entity_id
_entity_poly.type
_entity_poly.pdbx_seq_one_letter_code
_entity_poly.pdbx_strand_id
1 'polypeptide(L)'
;MTRNEAANLPVCLPSLALFAECFVVDSGSGDGTPDIALSHGAQLVPFRWNGRYPKKKQWCLDTLPFAHDWVLFVDADERPTAELVEEIARLMAASSADGPRHAAYWIDGRPVVHGRPLRFGCWNRKLALVHRRRVRFPEPPDLDVASMWEVEGHYQPQVAGTTGRLRQPMHHDDAKPLSAWFDRHNRYSDWEAALRADGRMERLIDGEPDIAPSRSKRLCGIAGRRAQKRLFQRLPGRPLWAFLHAYVLRLGFIDGAAGLDHALSRAFYYWQVGFKMRSAAQVREAAARFPSVGTFPENPPIVRPGSDPYSSSNAMRSPPSAFSRSKVRLRTPGSSIR
;
A
#
# COMPACT_ATOMS: atom_id res chain seq x y z
N MET A 1 3.85 -2.58 -8.78
CA MET A 1 4.32 -1.37 -8.08
C MET A 1 5.17 -1.79 -6.91
N THR A 2 6.45 -1.39 -6.87
CA THR A 2 7.41 -1.96 -5.91
C THR A 2 8.18 -0.90 -5.13
N ARG A 3 8.52 -1.24 -3.89
CA ARG A 3 9.55 -0.63 -3.05
C ARG A 3 9.89 -1.61 -1.94
N ASN A 4 11.07 -2.27 -2.03
CA ASN A 4 11.50 -3.32 -1.12
C ASN A 4 10.49 -4.48 -1.04
N GLU A 5 10.28 -5.15 -2.19
CA GLU A 5 9.29 -6.21 -2.38
C GLU A 5 9.93 -7.56 -2.75
N ALA A 6 11.22 -7.77 -2.43
CA ALA A 6 11.93 -9.00 -2.73
C ALA A 6 11.24 -10.26 -2.16
N ALA A 7 10.54 -10.13 -1.02
CA ALA A 7 9.77 -11.23 -0.44
C ALA A 7 8.50 -11.58 -1.23
N ASN A 8 7.87 -10.61 -1.87
CA ASN A 8 6.58 -10.75 -2.54
C ASN A 8 6.70 -11.10 -4.03
N LEU A 9 7.68 -10.53 -4.75
CA LEU A 9 7.80 -10.67 -6.19
C LEU A 9 7.94 -12.11 -6.69
N PRO A 10 8.69 -13.02 -6.02
CA PRO A 10 8.82 -14.41 -6.47
C PRO A 10 7.51 -15.17 -6.59
N VAL A 11 6.48 -14.71 -5.87
CA VAL A 11 5.14 -15.31 -5.91
C VAL A 11 4.17 -14.50 -6.77
N CYS A 12 4.31 -13.18 -6.79
CA CYS A 12 3.48 -12.29 -7.60
C CYS A 12 3.74 -12.47 -9.10
N LEU A 13 4.99 -12.37 -9.55
CA LEU A 13 5.35 -12.36 -10.97
C LEU A 13 4.94 -13.62 -11.74
N PRO A 14 5.09 -14.86 -11.21
CA PRO A 14 4.61 -16.04 -11.90
C PRO A 14 3.09 -16.02 -12.16
N SER A 15 2.29 -15.39 -11.31
CA SER A 15 0.84 -15.26 -11.53
C SER A 15 0.48 -14.32 -12.70
N LEU A 16 1.45 -13.56 -13.19
CA LEU A 16 1.32 -12.61 -14.30
C LEU A 16 1.88 -13.15 -15.63
N ALA A 17 2.42 -14.36 -15.67
CA ALA A 17 3.13 -14.91 -16.83
C ALA A 17 2.29 -14.99 -18.12
N LEU A 18 0.96 -15.02 -18.02
CA LEU A 18 0.06 -15.07 -19.17
C LEU A 18 -0.31 -13.67 -19.73
N PHE A 19 0.12 -12.59 -19.09
CA PHE A 19 -0.07 -11.24 -19.63
C PHE A 19 1.00 -10.92 -20.67
N ALA A 20 0.63 -10.20 -21.73
CA ALA A 20 1.52 -9.90 -22.84
C ALA A 20 2.72 -9.03 -22.44
N GLU A 21 2.55 -8.15 -21.46
CA GLU A 21 3.58 -7.26 -20.94
C GLU A 21 3.50 -7.18 -19.41
N CYS A 22 4.65 -7.13 -18.75
CA CYS A 22 4.75 -6.89 -17.32
C CYS A 22 5.77 -5.79 -17.03
N PHE A 23 5.31 -4.66 -16.50
CA PHE A 23 6.17 -3.56 -16.03
C PHE A 23 6.27 -3.63 -14.51
N VAL A 24 7.48 -3.71 -13.99
CA VAL A 24 7.78 -3.52 -12.57
C VAL A 24 8.28 -2.10 -12.37
N VAL A 25 7.43 -1.26 -11.79
CA VAL A 25 7.74 0.15 -11.54
C VAL A 25 8.26 0.29 -10.11
N ASP A 26 9.57 0.52 -9.99
CA ASP A 26 10.31 0.46 -8.74
C ASP A 26 10.70 1.83 -8.20
N SER A 27 10.44 2.07 -6.92
CA SER A 27 10.72 3.34 -6.24
C SER A 27 12.06 3.33 -5.49
N GLY A 28 13.10 2.81 -6.12
CA GLY A 28 14.45 2.78 -5.56
C GLY A 28 14.57 1.77 -4.42
N SER A 29 14.21 0.52 -4.68
CA SER A 29 14.41 -0.59 -3.74
C SER A 29 15.90 -0.78 -3.42
N GLY A 30 16.21 -1.02 -2.15
CA GLY A 30 17.54 -1.34 -1.65
C GLY A 30 17.78 -2.83 -1.40
N ASP A 31 16.79 -3.66 -1.70
CA ASP A 31 16.84 -5.13 -1.59
C ASP A 31 16.92 -5.78 -2.99
N GLY A 32 16.80 -7.08 -3.09
CA GLY A 32 16.84 -7.83 -4.36
C GLY A 32 15.64 -7.63 -5.29
N THR A 33 14.75 -6.69 -5.04
CA THR A 33 13.55 -6.42 -5.87
C THR A 33 13.86 -6.23 -7.35
N PRO A 34 14.84 -5.37 -7.75
CA PRO A 34 15.16 -5.16 -9.16
C PRO A 34 15.66 -6.44 -9.88
N ASP A 35 16.54 -7.19 -9.22
CA ASP A 35 17.13 -8.41 -9.81
C ASP A 35 16.07 -9.49 -9.97
N ILE A 36 15.18 -9.64 -9.00
CA ILE A 36 14.05 -10.58 -9.08
C ILE A 36 13.12 -10.19 -10.23
N ALA A 37 12.80 -8.90 -10.40
CA ALA A 37 11.95 -8.45 -11.50
C ALA A 37 12.55 -8.82 -12.86
N LEU A 38 13.84 -8.54 -13.06
CA LEU A 38 14.56 -8.84 -14.30
C LEU A 38 14.65 -10.35 -14.55
N SER A 39 14.94 -11.16 -13.53
CA SER A 39 15.05 -12.62 -13.67
C SER A 39 13.74 -13.29 -14.07
N HIS A 40 12.58 -12.65 -13.79
CA HIS A 40 11.26 -13.09 -14.24
C HIS A 40 10.81 -12.48 -15.56
N GLY A 41 11.71 -11.80 -16.30
CA GLY A 41 11.42 -11.21 -17.60
C GLY A 41 10.55 -9.95 -17.57
N ALA A 42 10.36 -9.33 -16.41
CA ALA A 42 9.61 -8.09 -16.32
C ALA A 42 10.45 -6.89 -16.81
N GLN A 43 9.78 -5.91 -17.40
CA GLN A 43 10.39 -4.63 -17.75
C GLN A 43 10.53 -3.79 -16.48
N LEU A 44 11.75 -3.61 -15.97
CA LEU A 44 12.04 -2.81 -14.80
C LEU A 44 12.09 -1.33 -15.15
N VAL A 45 11.25 -0.52 -14.50
CA VAL A 45 11.17 0.91 -14.72
C VAL A 45 11.43 1.65 -13.41
N PRO A 46 12.48 2.45 -13.31
CA PRO A 46 12.75 3.25 -12.13
C PRO A 46 11.74 4.39 -12.02
N PHE A 47 11.22 4.60 -10.83
CA PHE A 47 10.33 5.71 -10.51
C PHE A 47 10.89 6.52 -9.34
N ARG A 48 10.97 7.84 -9.54
CA ARG A 48 11.34 8.79 -8.48
C ARG A 48 10.25 9.84 -8.37
N TRP A 49 9.51 9.78 -7.27
CA TRP A 49 8.46 10.74 -7.05
C TRP A 49 9.02 12.07 -6.50
N ASN A 50 8.53 13.18 -7.06
CA ASN A 50 8.93 14.55 -6.70
C ASN A 50 8.01 15.20 -5.66
N GLY A 51 7.09 14.45 -5.05
CA GLY A 51 6.12 14.98 -4.09
C GLY A 51 4.91 15.66 -4.71
N ARG A 52 4.81 15.72 -6.04
CA ARG A 52 3.72 16.37 -6.77
C ARG A 52 2.90 15.38 -7.58
N TYR A 53 1.77 15.84 -8.08
CA TYR A 53 1.00 15.10 -9.09
C TYR A 53 1.77 15.05 -10.43
N PRO A 54 1.73 13.94 -11.17
CA PRO A 54 0.98 12.71 -10.86
C PRO A 54 1.68 11.81 -9.84
N LYS A 55 0.90 11.03 -9.09
CA LYS A 55 1.40 9.89 -8.34
C LYS A 55 1.67 8.70 -9.27
N LYS A 56 2.16 7.61 -8.74
CA LYS A 56 2.78 6.50 -9.47
C LYS A 56 1.87 5.83 -10.51
N LYS A 57 0.58 5.55 -10.18
CA LYS A 57 -0.34 4.89 -11.13
C LYS A 57 -0.69 5.80 -12.31
N GLN A 58 -0.98 7.07 -12.04
CA GLN A 58 -1.23 8.03 -13.13
C GLN A 58 0.03 8.26 -13.96
N TRP A 59 1.18 8.38 -13.33
CA TRP A 59 2.45 8.51 -14.03
C TRP A 59 2.69 7.33 -14.98
N CYS A 60 2.38 6.09 -14.53
CA CYS A 60 2.49 4.92 -15.41
C CYS A 60 1.59 5.02 -16.63
N LEU A 61 0.33 5.46 -16.46
CA LEU A 61 -0.61 5.62 -17.57
C LEU A 61 -0.14 6.67 -18.58
N ASP A 62 0.51 7.74 -18.11
CA ASP A 62 0.97 8.86 -18.94
C ASP A 62 2.32 8.56 -19.63
N THR A 63 3.17 7.70 -19.06
CA THR A 63 4.59 7.63 -19.44
C THR A 63 5.00 6.27 -20.02
N LEU A 64 4.42 5.16 -19.54
CA LEU A 64 4.89 3.83 -19.98
C LEU A 64 4.47 3.53 -21.42
N PRO A 65 5.36 2.89 -22.20
CA PRO A 65 5.13 2.58 -23.60
C PRO A 65 4.28 1.31 -23.77
N PHE A 66 3.07 1.32 -23.20
CA PHE A 66 2.16 0.18 -23.32
C PHE A 66 1.81 -0.13 -24.78
N ALA A 67 2.04 -1.36 -25.22
CA ALA A 67 1.57 -1.84 -26.52
C ALA A 67 0.06 -2.07 -26.55
N HIS A 68 -0.55 -2.26 -25.38
CA HIS A 68 -1.98 -2.57 -25.23
C HIS A 68 -2.76 -1.47 -24.51
N ASP A 69 -4.05 -1.35 -24.83
CA ASP A 69 -4.91 -0.34 -24.18
C ASP A 69 -5.44 -0.76 -22.81
N TRP A 70 -5.41 -2.07 -22.50
CA TRP A 70 -5.87 -2.59 -21.22
C TRP A 70 -4.70 -2.83 -20.27
N VAL A 71 -4.79 -2.27 -19.07
CA VAL A 71 -3.77 -2.36 -18.02
C VAL A 71 -4.38 -2.96 -16.77
N LEU A 72 -3.74 -3.98 -16.21
CA LEU A 72 -4.05 -4.53 -14.90
C LEU A 72 -3.04 -3.97 -13.87
N PHE A 73 -3.52 -3.19 -12.92
CA PHE A 73 -2.70 -2.74 -11.79
C PHE A 73 -2.66 -3.79 -10.70
N VAL A 74 -1.46 -4.30 -10.42
CA VAL A 74 -1.20 -5.30 -9.38
C VAL A 74 -0.16 -4.72 -8.41
N ASP A 75 -0.46 -4.76 -7.10
CA ASP A 75 0.50 -4.45 -6.06
C ASP A 75 1.36 -5.70 -5.80
N ALA A 76 2.60 -5.55 -5.31
CA ALA A 76 3.53 -6.67 -5.21
C ALA A 76 3.05 -7.79 -4.27
N ASP A 77 2.20 -7.44 -3.30
CA ASP A 77 1.54 -8.35 -2.36
C ASP A 77 0.20 -8.90 -2.88
N GLU A 78 -0.09 -8.71 -4.18
CA GLU A 78 -1.29 -9.23 -4.82
C GLU A 78 -0.96 -10.29 -5.86
N ARG A 79 -1.85 -11.28 -5.98
CA ARG A 79 -1.74 -12.40 -6.92
C ARG A 79 -3.09 -12.64 -7.59
N PRO A 80 -3.25 -12.34 -8.89
CA PRO A 80 -4.39 -12.80 -9.66
C PRO A 80 -4.52 -14.33 -9.56
N THR A 81 -5.72 -14.82 -9.26
CA THR A 81 -5.97 -16.27 -9.33
C THR A 81 -6.01 -16.75 -10.79
N ALA A 82 -5.75 -18.02 -11.05
CA ALA A 82 -5.83 -18.58 -12.39
C ALA A 82 -7.20 -18.32 -13.02
N GLU A 83 -8.26 -18.47 -12.24
CA GLU A 83 -9.63 -18.23 -12.67
C GLU A 83 -9.88 -16.74 -13.03
N LEU A 84 -9.22 -15.81 -12.32
CA LEU A 84 -9.28 -14.39 -12.68
C LEU A 84 -8.58 -14.11 -14.01
N VAL A 85 -7.40 -14.69 -14.22
CA VAL A 85 -6.67 -14.55 -15.49
C VAL A 85 -7.50 -15.10 -16.66
N GLU A 86 -8.12 -16.26 -16.47
CA GLU A 86 -9.04 -16.83 -17.48
C GLU A 86 -10.28 -15.96 -17.71
N GLU A 87 -10.85 -15.38 -16.64
CA GLU A 87 -12.01 -14.47 -16.79
C GLU A 87 -11.62 -13.23 -17.58
N ILE A 88 -10.42 -12.66 -17.33
CA ILE A 88 -9.89 -11.52 -18.09
C ILE A 88 -9.67 -11.93 -19.56
N ALA A 89 -9.04 -13.07 -19.82
CA ALA A 89 -8.79 -13.56 -21.18
C ALA A 89 -10.09 -13.73 -21.95
N ARG A 90 -11.11 -14.36 -21.35
CA ARG A 90 -12.45 -14.50 -21.96
C ARG A 90 -13.12 -13.16 -22.22
N LEU A 91 -12.98 -12.20 -21.29
CA LEU A 91 -13.51 -10.84 -21.46
C LEU A 91 -12.88 -10.15 -22.67
N MET A 92 -11.58 -10.27 -22.85
CA MET A 92 -10.86 -9.65 -23.97
C MET A 92 -11.22 -10.33 -25.29
N ALA A 93 -11.33 -11.66 -25.31
CA ALA A 93 -11.69 -12.43 -26.50
C ALA A 93 -13.16 -12.25 -26.94
N ALA A 94 -14.08 -12.07 -26.00
CA ALA A 94 -15.51 -11.91 -26.28
C ALA A 94 -15.90 -10.47 -26.70
N SER A 95 -14.94 -9.56 -26.74
CA SER A 95 -15.20 -8.16 -27.05
C SER A 95 -15.45 -7.94 -28.53
N SER A 96 -16.41 -7.09 -28.87
CA SER A 96 -16.63 -6.60 -30.24
C SER A 96 -15.43 -5.78 -30.72
N ALA A 97 -15.45 -5.31 -31.98
CA ALA A 97 -14.41 -4.45 -32.55
C ALA A 97 -14.11 -3.21 -31.68
N ASP A 98 -15.09 -2.76 -30.88
CA ASP A 98 -14.96 -1.62 -29.96
C ASP A 98 -14.36 -2.00 -28.59
N GLY A 99 -13.96 -3.25 -28.38
CA GLY A 99 -13.42 -3.75 -27.12
C GLY A 99 -14.46 -4.07 -26.04
N PRO A 100 -14.04 -4.31 -24.78
CA PRO A 100 -14.96 -4.60 -23.67
C PRO A 100 -15.95 -3.48 -23.39
N ARG A 101 -17.19 -3.86 -23.05
CA ARG A 101 -18.33 -2.94 -22.81
C ARG A 101 -18.04 -1.83 -21.80
N HIS A 102 -17.26 -2.11 -20.77
CA HIS A 102 -16.95 -1.17 -19.70
C HIS A 102 -15.53 -0.60 -19.89
N ALA A 103 -15.26 0.59 -19.36
CA ALA A 103 -13.95 1.21 -19.43
C ALA A 103 -13.00 0.78 -18.29
N ALA A 104 -13.54 0.18 -17.24
CA ALA A 104 -12.77 -0.36 -16.13
C ALA A 104 -13.56 -1.44 -15.38
N TYR A 105 -12.85 -2.33 -14.69
CA TYR A 105 -13.44 -3.44 -13.94
C TYR A 105 -12.92 -3.47 -12.52
N TRP A 106 -13.87 -3.61 -11.59
CA TRP A 106 -13.62 -3.84 -10.19
C TRP A 106 -13.19 -5.29 -9.96
N ILE A 107 -12.12 -5.47 -9.18
CA ILE A 107 -11.62 -6.76 -8.75
C ILE A 107 -11.60 -6.78 -7.22
N ASP A 108 -12.04 -7.89 -6.62
CA ASP A 108 -11.97 -8.10 -5.19
C ASP A 108 -10.59 -8.65 -4.82
N GLY A 109 -9.91 -7.99 -3.87
CA GLY A 109 -8.69 -8.47 -3.23
C GLY A 109 -9.08 -9.29 -1.99
N ARG A 110 -8.87 -10.61 -2.04
CA ARG A 110 -9.15 -11.55 -0.96
C ARG A 110 -7.96 -11.61 -0.02
N PRO A 111 -8.07 -11.17 1.24
CA PRO A 111 -6.96 -11.27 2.19
C PRO A 111 -6.54 -12.72 2.43
N VAL A 112 -5.24 -12.95 2.53
CA VAL A 112 -4.65 -14.19 3.01
C VAL A 112 -4.15 -13.94 4.44
N VAL A 113 -4.62 -14.73 5.39
CA VAL A 113 -4.24 -14.62 6.80
C VAL A 113 -3.82 -16.00 7.29
N HIS A 114 -2.65 -16.09 7.92
CA HIS A 114 -2.06 -17.37 8.31
C HIS A 114 -1.95 -18.38 7.15
N GLY A 115 -1.57 -17.89 5.96
CA GLY A 115 -1.45 -18.70 4.74
C GLY A 115 -2.77 -19.21 4.15
N ARG A 116 -3.93 -18.70 4.63
CA ARG A 116 -5.26 -19.12 4.17
C ARG A 116 -6.03 -17.95 3.56
N PRO A 117 -6.50 -18.03 2.31
CA PRO A 117 -7.40 -17.03 1.75
C PRO A 117 -8.73 -17.01 2.52
N LEU A 118 -9.11 -15.84 3.03
CA LEU A 118 -10.38 -15.68 3.75
C LEU A 118 -11.56 -15.85 2.79
N ARG A 119 -12.51 -16.70 3.14
CA ARG A 119 -13.75 -16.90 2.36
C ARG A 119 -14.81 -15.86 2.69
N PHE A 120 -14.76 -15.34 3.90
CA PHE A 120 -15.71 -14.41 4.48
C PHE A 120 -15.03 -13.11 4.94
N GLY A 121 -15.72 -12.26 5.67
CA GLY A 121 -15.17 -11.01 6.15
C GLY A 121 -15.19 -9.89 5.11
N CYS A 122 -14.31 -8.91 5.30
CA CYS A 122 -14.21 -7.74 4.43
C CYS A 122 -13.04 -7.88 3.47
N TRP A 123 -13.35 -7.90 2.19
CA TRP A 123 -12.35 -7.91 1.12
C TRP A 123 -12.11 -6.48 0.62
N ASN A 124 -10.89 -6.22 0.23
CA ASN A 124 -10.57 -5.00 -0.49
C ASN A 124 -11.11 -5.06 -1.93
N ARG A 125 -11.56 -3.95 -2.46
CA ARG A 125 -12.04 -3.87 -3.84
C ARG A 125 -11.47 -2.63 -4.51
N LYS A 126 -10.83 -2.83 -5.66
CA LYS A 126 -10.24 -1.74 -6.42
C LYS A 126 -10.59 -1.85 -7.91
N LEU A 127 -10.59 -0.72 -8.61
CA LEU A 127 -10.59 -0.67 -10.07
C LEU A 127 -9.17 -1.01 -10.53
N ALA A 128 -8.93 -2.29 -10.80
CA ALA A 128 -7.60 -2.79 -11.11
C ALA A 128 -7.39 -3.02 -12.61
N LEU A 129 -8.39 -3.48 -13.34
CA LEU A 129 -8.33 -3.65 -14.79
C LEU A 129 -8.96 -2.42 -15.46
N VAL A 130 -8.18 -1.66 -16.21
CA VAL A 130 -8.59 -0.36 -16.74
C VAL A 130 -8.17 -0.19 -18.20
N HIS A 131 -9.01 0.49 -18.98
CA HIS A 131 -8.62 0.97 -20.30
C HIS A 131 -7.86 2.30 -20.14
N ARG A 132 -6.55 2.31 -20.41
CA ARG A 132 -5.62 3.41 -20.07
C ARG A 132 -6.03 4.78 -20.59
N ARG A 133 -6.71 4.86 -21.74
CA ARG A 133 -7.17 6.13 -22.36
C ARG A 133 -8.53 6.59 -21.82
N ARG A 134 -9.22 5.78 -21.01
CA ARG A 134 -10.57 6.06 -20.52
C ARG A 134 -10.62 6.22 -18.99
N VAL A 135 -9.47 6.22 -18.34
CA VAL A 135 -9.36 6.43 -16.90
C VAL A 135 -8.29 7.46 -16.57
N ARG A 136 -8.50 8.17 -15.48
CA ARG A 136 -7.53 9.13 -14.95
C ARG A 136 -7.61 9.16 -13.44
N PHE A 137 -6.48 9.01 -12.76
CA PHE A 137 -6.38 9.31 -11.34
C PHE A 137 -6.31 10.82 -11.17
N PRO A 138 -7.27 11.43 -10.46
CA PRO A 138 -7.27 12.88 -10.26
C PRO A 138 -6.14 13.30 -9.32
N GLU A 139 -5.81 14.57 -9.34
CA GLU A 139 -4.93 15.15 -8.32
C GLU A 139 -5.58 14.97 -6.94
N PRO A 140 -4.90 14.31 -6.00
CA PRO A 140 -5.47 14.03 -4.70
C PRO A 140 -5.33 15.22 -3.74
N PRO A 141 -6.24 15.37 -2.77
CA PRO A 141 -6.18 16.45 -1.78
C PRO A 141 -5.20 16.16 -0.63
N ASP A 142 -4.21 15.28 -0.81
CA ASP A 142 -3.30 14.81 0.24
C ASP A 142 -1.82 15.11 -0.03
N LEU A 143 -1.50 15.85 -1.08
CA LEU A 143 -0.10 16.09 -1.48
C LEU A 143 0.72 16.89 -0.45
N ASP A 144 0.07 17.61 0.45
CA ASP A 144 0.67 18.38 1.54
C ASP A 144 0.70 17.61 2.88
N VAL A 145 0.22 16.37 2.91
CA VAL A 145 0.23 15.55 4.12
C VAL A 145 1.58 14.84 4.28
N ALA A 146 2.29 15.09 5.36
CA ALA A 146 3.65 14.56 5.59
C ALA A 146 3.73 13.02 5.55
N SER A 147 2.66 12.33 5.94
CA SER A 147 2.58 10.86 5.94
C SER A 147 2.07 10.26 4.63
N MET A 148 1.84 11.07 3.59
CA MET A 148 1.39 10.58 2.30
C MET A 148 2.48 9.79 1.57
N TRP A 149 2.09 9.01 0.59
CA TRP A 149 3.01 8.20 -0.23
C TRP A 149 2.72 8.34 -1.73
N GLU A 150 3.64 7.84 -2.51
CA GLU A 150 3.71 8.02 -3.96
C GLU A 150 2.66 7.26 -4.78
N VAL A 151 1.95 6.28 -4.18
CA VAL A 151 0.98 5.42 -4.86
C VAL A 151 -0.44 5.84 -4.52
N GLU A 152 -1.35 5.75 -5.49
CA GLU A 152 -2.79 5.96 -5.31
C GLU A 152 -3.44 4.77 -4.57
N GLY A 153 -3.16 4.62 -3.27
CA GLY A 153 -3.59 3.44 -2.51
C GLY A 153 -5.07 3.44 -2.12
N HIS A 154 -5.60 4.60 -1.75
CA HIS A 154 -6.93 4.70 -1.13
C HIS A 154 -8.01 5.34 -2.02
N TYR A 155 -7.67 5.84 -3.18
CA TYR A 155 -8.61 6.42 -4.13
C TYR A 155 -8.54 5.73 -5.49
N GLN A 156 -9.65 5.79 -6.20
CA GLN A 156 -9.86 5.10 -7.47
C GLN A 156 -9.80 6.12 -8.61
N PRO A 157 -9.46 5.69 -9.84
CA PRO A 157 -9.48 6.59 -10.99
C PRO A 157 -10.91 7.01 -11.33
N GLN A 158 -11.04 8.19 -11.90
CA GLN A 158 -12.22 8.62 -12.63
C GLN A 158 -12.30 7.82 -13.94
N VAL A 159 -13.51 7.51 -14.39
CA VAL A 159 -13.73 6.64 -15.55
C VAL A 159 -14.60 7.35 -16.55
N ALA A 160 -14.11 7.52 -17.78
CA ALA A 160 -14.88 7.99 -18.92
C ALA A 160 -15.68 6.80 -19.50
N GLY A 161 -16.86 6.56 -18.93
CA GLY A 161 -17.76 5.45 -19.29
C GLY A 161 -18.27 4.69 -18.07
N THR A 162 -18.70 3.45 -18.30
CA THR A 162 -19.25 2.58 -17.26
C THR A 162 -18.18 1.69 -16.65
N THR A 163 -18.42 1.20 -15.43
CA THR A 163 -17.55 0.22 -14.75
C THR A 163 -18.26 -1.13 -14.66
N GLY A 164 -17.50 -2.21 -14.89
CA GLY A 164 -17.90 -3.59 -14.66
C GLY A 164 -17.35 -4.15 -13.37
N ARG A 165 -17.61 -5.41 -13.09
CA ARG A 165 -17.01 -6.17 -11.99
C ARG A 165 -16.68 -7.57 -12.46
N LEU A 166 -15.45 -8.00 -12.20
CA LEU A 166 -15.05 -9.39 -12.37
C LEU A 166 -15.49 -10.20 -11.14
N ARG A 167 -15.76 -11.48 -11.36
CA ARG A 167 -16.28 -12.38 -10.32
C ARG A 167 -15.16 -13.01 -9.51
N GLN A 168 -14.05 -13.28 -10.19
CA GLN A 168 -12.91 -13.94 -9.60
C GLN A 168 -12.01 -12.92 -8.87
N PRO A 169 -11.47 -13.27 -7.71
CA PRO A 169 -10.65 -12.37 -6.91
C PRO A 169 -9.16 -12.46 -7.30
N MET A 170 -8.39 -11.50 -6.81
CA MET A 170 -6.97 -11.68 -6.58
C MET A 170 -6.71 -11.92 -5.08
N HIS A 171 -5.68 -12.70 -4.74
CA HIS A 171 -5.24 -12.87 -3.38
C HIS A 171 -4.40 -11.66 -2.97
N HIS A 172 -4.58 -11.18 -1.74
CA HIS A 172 -3.76 -10.17 -1.12
C HIS A 172 -3.01 -10.84 0.04
N ASP A 173 -1.76 -11.18 -0.20
CA ASP A 173 -0.92 -11.99 0.67
C ASP A 173 0.49 -11.38 0.76
N ASP A 174 0.73 -10.67 1.85
CA ASP A 174 2.02 -10.03 2.11
C ASP A 174 2.97 -11.02 2.81
N ALA A 175 4.01 -11.44 2.11
CA ALA A 175 5.04 -12.33 2.63
C ALA A 175 6.02 -11.64 3.61
N LYS A 176 5.91 -10.33 3.80
CA LYS A 176 6.74 -9.59 4.75
C LYS A 176 6.38 -9.92 6.20
N PRO A 177 7.30 -9.70 7.15
CA PRO A 177 7.01 -9.87 8.57
C PRO A 177 5.80 -9.05 9.03
N LEU A 178 5.06 -9.55 10.01
CA LEU A 178 3.88 -8.87 10.56
C LEU A 178 4.22 -7.46 11.10
N SER A 179 5.45 -7.24 11.61
CA SER A 179 5.94 -5.93 12.00
C SER A 179 5.86 -4.90 10.87
N ALA A 180 6.23 -5.28 9.63
CA ALA A 180 6.15 -4.42 8.47
C ALA A 180 4.68 -4.05 8.12
N TRP A 181 3.74 -4.96 8.38
CA TRP A 181 2.31 -4.68 8.27
C TRP A 181 1.86 -3.61 9.28
N PHE A 182 2.27 -3.73 10.55
CA PHE A 182 1.96 -2.74 11.58
C PHE A 182 2.55 -1.37 11.27
N ASP A 183 3.83 -1.31 10.85
CA ASP A 183 4.50 -0.06 10.47
C ASP A 183 3.79 0.66 9.33
N ARG A 184 3.38 -0.10 8.31
CA ARG A 184 2.63 0.43 7.17
C ARG A 184 1.26 0.97 7.59
N HIS A 185 0.50 0.20 8.37
CA HIS A 185 -0.83 0.62 8.83
C HIS A 185 -0.76 1.76 9.86
N ASN A 186 0.32 1.85 10.64
CA ASN A 186 0.57 3.01 11.49
C ASN A 186 0.68 4.29 10.65
N ARG A 187 1.48 4.28 9.56
CA ARG A 187 1.59 5.43 8.64
C ARG A 187 0.26 5.73 7.92
N TYR A 188 -0.48 4.70 7.51
CA TYR A 188 -1.80 4.89 6.91
C TYR A 188 -2.78 5.54 7.86
N SER A 189 -2.74 5.20 9.14
CA SER A 189 -3.60 5.82 10.15
C SER A 189 -3.20 7.28 10.46
N ASP A 190 -1.93 7.69 10.32
CA ASP A 190 -1.50 9.09 10.39
C ASP A 190 -2.10 9.91 9.24
N TRP A 191 -1.98 9.38 8.02
CA TRP A 191 -2.55 10.00 6.83
C TRP A 191 -4.08 10.14 6.93
N GLU A 192 -4.78 9.06 7.30
CA GLU A 192 -6.23 9.10 7.42
C GLU A 192 -6.69 10.05 8.53
N ALA A 193 -5.98 10.08 9.66
CA ALA A 193 -6.28 11.01 10.76
C ALA A 193 -6.12 12.47 10.32
N ALA A 194 -5.05 12.81 9.58
CA ALA A 194 -4.83 14.15 9.06
C ALA A 194 -5.95 14.59 8.10
N LEU A 195 -6.29 13.75 7.11
CA LEU A 195 -7.36 14.06 6.15
C LEU A 195 -8.74 14.22 6.80
N ARG A 196 -9.00 13.45 7.86
CA ARG A 196 -10.27 13.56 8.60
C ARG A 196 -10.34 14.83 9.43
N ALA A 197 -9.24 15.20 10.09
CA ALA A 197 -9.17 16.42 10.89
C ALA A 197 -9.49 17.68 10.06
N ASP A 198 -9.15 17.65 8.76
CA ASP A 198 -9.34 18.77 7.84
C ASP A 198 -10.57 18.61 6.92
N GLY A 199 -11.41 17.57 7.13
CA GLY A 199 -12.59 17.29 6.28
C GLY A 199 -12.27 16.87 4.85
N ARG A 200 -10.99 16.61 4.52
CA ARG A 200 -10.55 16.23 3.16
C ARG A 200 -10.94 14.80 2.78
N MET A 201 -11.16 13.92 3.75
CA MET A 201 -11.57 12.54 3.52
C MET A 201 -12.92 12.45 2.79
N GLU A 202 -13.85 13.35 3.05
CA GLU A 202 -15.14 13.37 2.36
C GLU A 202 -14.98 13.66 0.87
N ARG A 203 -14.09 14.60 0.50
CA ARG A 203 -13.78 14.91 -0.91
C ARG A 203 -13.19 13.72 -1.65
N LEU A 204 -12.33 12.92 -0.99
CA LEU A 204 -11.80 11.69 -1.58
C LEU A 204 -12.90 10.68 -1.86
N ILE A 205 -13.84 10.49 -0.93
CA ILE A 205 -14.96 9.57 -1.09
C ILE A 205 -15.89 10.04 -2.23
N ASP A 206 -16.11 11.33 -2.35
CA ASP A 206 -16.98 11.92 -3.36
C ASP A 206 -16.42 11.82 -4.77
N GLY A 207 -15.09 11.87 -4.91
CA GLY A 207 -14.39 11.67 -6.17
C GLY A 207 -14.36 10.22 -6.66
N GLU A 208 -14.70 9.23 -5.81
CA GLU A 208 -14.68 7.82 -6.23
C GLU A 208 -15.83 7.50 -7.23
N PRO A 209 -15.56 6.68 -8.26
CA PRO A 209 -16.62 6.16 -9.12
C PRO A 209 -17.56 5.26 -8.30
N ASP A 210 -18.88 5.47 -8.45
CA ASP A 210 -19.86 4.68 -7.72
C ASP A 210 -20.09 3.35 -8.44
N ILE A 211 -20.06 2.25 -7.67
CA ILE A 211 -20.54 0.96 -8.17
C ILE A 211 -22.06 1.01 -8.04
N ALA A 212 -22.74 1.11 -9.17
CA ALA A 212 -24.20 1.03 -9.18
C ALA A 212 -24.64 -0.23 -8.42
N PRO A 213 -25.55 -0.13 -7.45
CA PRO A 213 -26.06 -1.29 -6.75
C PRO A 213 -26.76 -2.22 -7.77
N SER A 214 -26.62 -3.55 -7.58
CA SER A 214 -27.32 -4.53 -8.41
C SER A 214 -28.83 -4.29 -8.33
N ARG A 215 -29.57 -4.76 -9.34
CA ARG A 215 -31.02 -4.58 -9.43
C ARG A 215 -31.74 -5.00 -8.13
N SER A 216 -31.34 -6.13 -7.53
CA SER A 216 -31.88 -6.63 -6.27
C SER A 216 -31.59 -5.69 -5.07
N LYS A 217 -30.39 -5.11 -5.00
CA LYS A 217 -30.02 -4.16 -3.94
C LYS A 217 -30.74 -2.82 -4.07
N ARG A 218 -31.02 -2.36 -5.29
CA ARG A 218 -31.85 -1.16 -5.51
C ARG A 218 -33.29 -1.38 -5.03
N LEU A 219 -33.85 -2.56 -5.31
CA LEU A 219 -35.21 -2.92 -4.85
C LEU A 219 -35.31 -2.98 -3.31
N CYS A 220 -34.23 -3.37 -2.63
CA CYS A 220 -34.17 -3.42 -1.17
C CYS A 220 -33.77 -2.07 -0.52
N GLY A 221 -33.67 -0.96 -1.27
CA GLY A 221 -33.29 0.35 -0.75
C GLY A 221 -31.88 0.43 -0.17
N ILE A 222 -30.97 -0.50 -0.51
CA ILE A 222 -29.60 -0.53 -0.02
C ILE A 222 -28.81 0.60 -0.70
N ALA A 223 -28.29 1.52 0.13
CA ALA A 223 -27.49 2.64 -0.31
C ALA A 223 -26.25 2.21 -1.10
N GLY A 224 -25.86 3.00 -2.10
CA GLY A 224 -24.64 2.80 -2.86
C GLY A 224 -23.38 2.85 -1.97
N ARG A 225 -22.26 2.36 -2.51
CA ARG A 225 -20.98 2.26 -1.76
C ARG A 225 -20.54 3.59 -1.13
N ARG A 226 -20.69 4.71 -1.85
CA ARG A 226 -20.37 6.05 -1.33
C ARG A 226 -21.21 6.41 -0.10
N ALA A 227 -22.51 6.18 -0.17
CA ALA A 227 -23.41 6.47 0.96
C ALA A 227 -23.08 5.61 2.19
N GLN A 228 -22.75 4.32 1.99
CA GLN A 228 -22.28 3.44 3.07
C GLN A 228 -20.95 3.92 3.67
N LYS A 229 -19.99 4.36 2.84
CA LYS A 229 -18.73 4.94 3.30
C LYS A 229 -18.99 6.21 4.10
N ARG A 230 -19.82 7.15 3.62
CA ARG A 230 -20.16 8.38 4.34
C ARG A 230 -20.84 8.09 5.68
N LEU A 231 -21.80 7.15 5.71
CA LEU A 231 -22.44 6.73 6.95
C LEU A 231 -21.41 6.20 7.95
N PHE A 232 -20.56 5.27 7.52
CA PHE A 232 -19.51 4.71 8.37
C PHE A 232 -18.54 5.78 8.91
N GLN A 233 -18.27 6.83 8.12
CA GLN A 233 -17.43 7.95 8.55
C GLN A 233 -17.99 8.69 9.76
N ARG A 234 -19.32 8.79 9.86
CA ARG A 234 -20.04 9.55 10.88
C ARG A 234 -20.41 8.72 12.11
N LEU A 235 -20.27 7.39 12.06
CA LEU A 235 -20.63 6.51 13.17
C LEU A 235 -19.68 6.72 14.35
N PRO A 236 -20.20 6.92 15.58
CA PRO A 236 -19.40 6.81 16.79
C PRO A 236 -18.95 5.37 16.98
N GLY A 237 -17.84 5.14 17.67
CA GLY A 237 -17.38 3.78 17.96
C GLY A 237 -16.99 2.97 16.72
N ARG A 238 -16.47 3.61 15.68
CA ARG A 238 -16.03 2.95 14.42
C ARG A 238 -15.22 1.67 14.57
N PRO A 239 -14.30 1.54 15.55
CA PRO A 239 -13.59 0.27 15.78
C PRO A 239 -14.53 -0.90 16.03
N LEU A 240 -15.53 -0.70 16.88
CA LEU A 240 -16.54 -1.72 17.20
C LEU A 240 -17.38 -2.07 15.96
N TRP A 241 -17.84 -1.05 15.22
CA TRP A 241 -18.60 -1.27 13.99
C TRP A 241 -17.78 -1.96 12.91
N ALA A 242 -16.49 -1.64 12.77
CA ALA A 242 -15.59 -2.31 11.84
C ALA A 242 -15.43 -3.79 12.19
N PHE A 243 -15.27 -4.11 13.49
CA PHE A 243 -15.22 -5.48 13.98
C PHE A 243 -16.53 -6.23 13.72
N LEU A 244 -17.65 -5.71 14.19
CA LEU A 244 -18.97 -6.33 14.03
C LEU A 244 -19.31 -6.55 12.55
N HIS A 245 -19.02 -5.57 11.72
CA HIS A 245 -19.24 -5.69 10.28
C HIS A 245 -18.39 -6.82 9.68
N ALA A 246 -17.07 -6.87 9.97
CA ALA A 246 -16.19 -7.88 9.39
C ALA A 246 -16.44 -9.28 9.97
N TYR A 247 -16.57 -9.39 11.29
CA TYR A 247 -16.63 -10.67 11.98
C TYR A 247 -18.04 -11.29 11.96
N VAL A 248 -19.06 -10.47 12.27
CA VAL A 248 -20.45 -10.95 12.38
C VAL A 248 -21.21 -10.80 11.07
N LEU A 249 -21.39 -9.56 10.58
CA LEU A 249 -22.24 -9.29 9.41
C LEU A 249 -21.69 -9.86 8.11
N ARG A 250 -20.36 -9.95 7.99
CA ARG A 250 -19.67 -10.55 6.84
C ARG A 250 -19.22 -11.98 7.10
N LEU A 251 -19.72 -12.60 8.19
CA LEU A 251 -19.48 -13.99 8.55
C LEU A 251 -18.00 -14.36 8.73
N GLY A 252 -17.15 -13.39 9.09
CA GLY A 252 -15.70 -13.62 9.28
C GLY A 252 -15.41 -14.70 10.32
N PHE A 253 -16.32 -14.94 11.28
CA PHE A 253 -16.19 -15.99 12.29
C PHE A 253 -16.11 -17.42 11.70
N ILE A 254 -16.63 -17.62 10.48
CA ILE A 254 -16.56 -18.92 9.79
C ILE A 254 -15.12 -19.26 9.37
N ASP A 255 -14.27 -18.25 9.13
CA ASP A 255 -12.85 -18.44 8.83
C ASP A 255 -11.99 -18.67 10.10
N GLY A 256 -12.63 -18.86 11.28
CA GLY A 256 -11.96 -19.21 12.55
C GLY A 256 -11.01 -18.11 13.03
N ALA A 257 -9.81 -18.50 13.51
CA ALA A 257 -8.81 -17.59 14.03
C ALA A 257 -8.38 -16.54 12.99
N ALA A 258 -8.20 -16.94 11.73
CA ALA A 258 -7.80 -16.01 10.66
C ALA A 258 -8.84 -14.91 10.42
N GLY A 259 -10.13 -15.26 10.48
CA GLY A 259 -11.23 -14.29 10.37
C GLY A 259 -11.31 -13.37 11.58
N LEU A 260 -11.03 -13.89 12.80
CA LEU A 260 -10.97 -13.08 14.02
C LEU A 260 -9.82 -12.07 13.95
N ASP A 261 -8.61 -12.50 13.62
CA ASP A 261 -7.43 -11.64 13.55
C ASP A 261 -7.59 -10.57 12.47
N HIS A 262 -8.19 -10.93 11.32
CA HIS A 262 -8.53 -9.93 10.29
C HIS A 262 -9.54 -8.89 10.80
N ALA A 263 -10.57 -9.29 11.53
CA ALA A 263 -11.57 -8.37 12.07
C ALA A 263 -10.98 -7.47 13.16
N LEU A 264 -10.13 -8.03 14.05
CA LEU A 264 -9.42 -7.28 15.08
C LEU A 264 -8.42 -6.29 14.49
N SER A 265 -7.65 -6.68 13.46
CA SER A 265 -6.70 -5.77 12.81
C SER A 265 -7.39 -4.56 12.19
N ARG A 266 -8.57 -4.74 11.59
CA ARG A 266 -9.42 -3.65 11.09
C ARG A 266 -9.94 -2.74 12.19
N ALA A 267 -10.41 -3.32 13.30
CA ALA A 267 -10.85 -2.55 14.46
C ALA A 267 -9.71 -1.72 15.05
N PHE A 268 -8.53 -2.33 15.18
CA PHE A 268 -7.32 -1.68 15.66
C PHE A 268 -6.90 -0.51 14.77
N TYR A 269 -6.93 -0.67 13.45
CA TYR A 269 -6.67 0.42 12.51
C TYR A 269 -7.59 1.63 12.75
N TYR A 270 -8.91 1.43 12.86
CA TYR A 270 -9.84 2.53 13.11
C TYR A 270 -9.73 3.11 14.52
N TRP A 271 -9.28 2.30 15.48
CA TRP A 271 -8.93 2.80 16.82
C TRP A 271 -7.72 3.74 16.76
N GLN A 272 -6.65 3.34 16.04
CA GLN A 272 -5.47 4.19 15.85
C GLN A 272 -5.86 5.54 15.21
N VAL A 273 -6.63 5.52 14.13
CA VAL A 273 -7.11 6.76 13.47
C VAL A 273 -7.84 7.66 14.47
N GLY A 274 -8.79 7.12 15.22
CA GLY A 274 -9.56 7.89 16.21
C GLY A 274 -8.70 8.41 17.37
N PHE A 275 -7.74 7.62 17.84
CA PHE A 275 -6.80 8.02 18.90
C PHE A 275 -5.91 9.18 18.41
N LYS A 276 -5.30 9.06 17.23
CA LYS A 276 -4.44 10.10 16.64
C LYS A 276 -5.20 11.41 16.41
N MET A 277 -6.44 11.35 15.94
CA MET A 277 -7.28 12.55 15.79
C MET A 277 -7.50 13.27 17.11
N ARG A 278 -7.81 12.54 18.20
CA ARG A 278 -8.02 13.15 19.53
C ARG A 278 -6.73 13.76 20.08
N SER A 279 -5.60 13.05 19.93
CA SER A 279 -4.30 13.56 20.37
C SER A 279 -3.91 14.85 19.63
N ALA A 280 -4.11 14.90 18.30
CA ALA A 280 -3.85 16.10 17.52
C ALA A 280 -4.75 17.28 17.90
N ALA A 281 -6.02 17.04 18.22
CA ALA A 281 -6.94 18.06 18.72
C ALA A 281 -6.46 18.64 20.05
N GLN A 282 -6.06 17.79 21.00
CA GLN A 282 -5.53 18.22 22.29
C GLN A 282 -4.27 19.09 22.16
N VAL A 283 -3.36 18.72 21.27
CA VAL A 283 -2.15 19.52 21.00
C VAL A 283 -2.52 20.88 20.41
N ARG A 284 -3.44 20.95 19.46
CA ARG A 284 -3.94 22.22 18.89
C ARG A 284 -4.60 23.12 19.94
N GLU A 285 -5.42 22.55 20.82
CA GLU A 285 -6.05 23.29 21.91
C GLU A 285 -5.03 23.81 22.92
N ALA A 286 -4.02 23.00 23.26
CA ALA A 286 -2.93 23.44 24.15
C ALA A 286 -2.14 24.59 23.53
N ALA A 287 -1.77 24.48 22.25
CA ALA A 287 -1.08 25.54 21.52
C ALA A 287 -1.90 26.84 21.42
N ALA A 288 -3.22 26.74 21.29
CA ALA A 288 -4.12 27.90 21.26
C ALA A 288 -4.26 28.57 22.64
N ARG A 289 -4.17 27.80 23.72
CA ARG A 289 -4.20 28.34 25.10
C ARG A 289 -2.90 29.02 25.53
N PHE A 290 -1.77 28.63 24.90
CA PHE A 290 -0.43 29.14 25.22
C PHE A 290 0.27 29.70 23.97
N PRO A 291 -0.26 30.75 23.32
CA PRO A 291 0.28 31.25 22.04
C PRO A 291 1.67 31.88 22.14
N SER A 292 2.21 32.06 23.35
CA SER A 292 3.48 32.77 23.60
C SER A 292 4.62 31.91 24.17
N VAL A 293 4.54 30.57 24.09
CA VAL A 293 5.74 29.77 24.28
C VAL A 293 6.56 29.90 23.01
N GLY A 294 7.51 30.86 23.06
CA GLY A 294 8.36 31.23 21.92
C GLY A 294 8.91 30.02 21.19
N THR A 295 9.08 30.19 19.91
CA THR A 295 9.82 29.27 19.05
C THR A 295 11.03 28.76 19.83
N PHE A 296 11.07 27.44 20.10
CA PHE A 296 12.31 26.82 20.55
C PHE A 296 13.38 27.26 19.55
N PRO A 297 14.53 27.75 20.01
CA PRO A 297 15.62 28.12 19.12
C PRO A 297 15.84 26.91 18.19
N GLU A 298 15.95 27.17 16.90
CA GLU A 298 16.32 26.14 15.93
C GLU A 298 17.47 25.34 16.52
N ASN A 299 17.35 24.03 16.46
CA ASN A 299 18.38 23.13 16.99
C ASN A 299 19.76 23.67 16.65
N PRO A 300 20.68 23.78 17.63
CA PRO A 300 22.03 24.20 17.32
C PRO A 300 22.57 23.33 16.18
N PRO A 301 23.32 23.88 15.24
CA PRO A 301 23.79 23.15 14.09
C PRO A 301 24.41 21.83 14.55
N ILE A 302 23.98 20.72 13.98
CA ILE A 302 24.53 19.39 14.24
C ILE A 302 26.03 19.49 13.92
N VAL A 303 26.87 19.54 14.97
CA VAL A 303 28.33 19.44 14.84
C VAL A 303 28.59 18.05 14.26
N ARG A 304 28.95 17.99 12.98
CA ARG A 304 29.35 16.74 12.34
C ARG A 304 30.57 16.21 13.10
N PRO A 305 30.63 14.94 13.54
CA PRO A 305 31.82 14.36 14.10
C PRO A 305 32.91 14.38 13.02
N GLY A 306 33.94 15.23 13.21
CA GLY A 306 35.04 15.34 12.26
C GLY A 306 35.78 16.67 12.20
N SER A 307 35.36 17.69 12.98
CA SER A 307 36.20 18.90 13.20
C SER A 307 36.79 18.86 14.58
N ASP A 308 38.01 18.37 14.65
CA ASP A 308 38.87 18.38 15.86
C ASP A 308 39.24 19.83 16.20
N PRO A 309 38.83 20.40 17.35
CA PRO A 309 39.21 21.78 17.73
C PRO A 309 40.64 21.92 18.29
N TYR A 310 41.47 20.87 18.24
CA TYR A 310 42.82 20.88 18.78
C TYR A 310 43.91 20.62 17.74
N SER A 311 43.81 21.13 16.53
CA SER A 311 44.97 21.16 15.63
C SER A 311 45.61 22.53 15.58
N SER A 312 46.32 22.89 16.65
CA SER A 312 47.43 23.86 16.56
C SER A 312 48.48 23.57 17.61
N SER A 313 49.69 23.30 17.12
CA SER A 313 50.99 23.34 17.75
C SER A 313 51.33 22.27 18.82
N ASN A 314 52.11 21.24 18.49
CA ASN A 314 53.54 21.23 18.75
C ASN A 314 54.22 19.94 18.28
N ALA A 315 55.35 20.15 17.69
CA ALA A 315 56.26 19.14 17.17
C ALA A 315 56.93 18.28 18.27
N MET A 316 57.40 17.12 17.84
CA MET A 316 58.44 16.26 18.43
C MET A 316 58.05 15.32 19.58
N ARG A 317 57.99 14.02 19.24
CA ARG A 317 58.93 12.96 19.68
C ARG A 317 58.33 11.57 19.36
N SER A 318 59.06 10.82 18.53
CA SER A 318 58.96 9.35 18.39
C SER A 318 59.94 8.69 19.34
N PRO A 319 60.02 7.36 19.49
CA PRO A 319 59.11 6.30 19.84
C PRO A 319 59.49 5.58 21.15
N PRO A 320 59.06 4.40 21.48
CA PRO A 320 59.62 3.15 20.93
C PRO A 320 58.63 1.99 20.65
N SER A 321 59.12 1.12 19.80
CA SER A 321 58.65 -0.19 19.39
C SER A 321 58.55 -1.22 20.52
N ALA A 322 57.62 -2.14 20.33
CA ALA A 322 57.67 -3.57 20.62
C ALA A 322 56.47 -4.09 21.43
N PHE A 323 55.73 -4.99 20.83
CA PHE A 323 55.41 -6.31 21.37
C PHE A 323 54.44 -7.01 20.39
N SER A 324 54.99 -7.91 19.65
CA SER A 324 54.78 -9.38 19.74
C SER A 324 53.41 -9.94 19.35
N ARG A 325 53.45 -10.63 18.23
CA ARG A 325 52.42 -11.54 17.72
C ARG A 325 52.15 -12.70 18.66
N SER A 326 50.91 -13.03 18.93
CA SER A 326 50.53 -14.39 19.31
C SER A 326 49.39 -14.90 18.42
N LYS A 327 49.75 -15.96 17.68
CA LYS A 327 48.88 -16.79 16.88
C LYS A 327 47.99 -17.61 17.82
N VAL A 328 46.66 -17.56 17.61
CA VAL A 328 45.76 -18.56 18.12
C VAL A 328 45.28 -19.43 16.94
N ARG A 329 45.68 -20.70 16.99
CA ARG A 329 45.22 -21.77 16.12
C ARG A 329 43.82 -22.22 16.60
N LEU A 330 42.85 -22.22 15.70
CA LEU A 330 41.60 -22.96 15.89
C LEU A 330 41.78 -24.40 15.33
N ARG A 331 41.53 -25.39 16.19
CA ARG A 331 41.46 -26.79 15.83
C ARG A 331 40.08 -27.11 15.22
N THR A 332 40.09 -27.73 14.07
CA THR A 332 38.97 -28.51 13.52
C THR A 332 38.86 -29.87 14.21
N PRO A 333 37.67 -30.40 14.49
CA PRO A 333 37.47 -31.82 14.69
C PRO A 333 36.97 -32.47 13.39
N GLY A 334 37.67 -33.51 13.03
CA GLY A 334 37.44 -34.35 11.85
C GLY A 334 36.26 -35.32 11.96
N SER A 335 35.96 -35.81 10.79
CA SER A 335 35.11 -36.92 10.39
C SER A 335 35.22 -38.20 11.20
N SER A 336 34.09 -38.89 11.35
CA SER A 336 33.94 -40.29 10.84
C SER A 336 32.61 -40.92 11.27
N ILE A 337 31.90 -41.45 10.28
CA ILE A 337 31.50 -42.85 10.05
C ILE A 337 30.45 -43.43 11.05
N ARG A 338 29.20 -43.56 10.64
CA ARG A 338 28.50 -44.75 10.11
C ARG A 338 27.07 -44.37 9.74
#